data_03d1ad86c5268ea36f03d175c860aa50
#
_entry.id   03d1ad86c5268ea36f03d175c860aa50
#
_cell.length_a   1.000
_cell.length_b   1.000
_cell.length_c   1.000
_cell.angle_alpha   90.00
_cell.angle_beta   90.00
_cell.angle_gamma   90.00
#
_symmetry.space_group_name_H-M   'P 1'
#
loop_
_entity.id
_entity.type
_entity.pdbx_description
1 polymer ?
#
loop_
_entity_poly.entity_id
_entity_poly.type
_entity_poly.pdbx_seq_one_letter_code
_entity_poly.pdbx_strand_id
1 'polypeptide(L)'
;AYEVQSLVDAARMKRLAELIREAGIRKRYFLYGRSDTIARHPDLLEVCRDVGLERVFVGLEFFRDSDLVFINKGSTIDNNLQAVRVLQDLGIGIYASFIVRPEFTEEDFAEFRRYCRSIDLSFASFAVLTPLPGTDLYDEVEDQLLTREPEFFDFIHTVLPTKLPLEDFYEQYFRLYTKTIPLKNVFTFMAKYRLRDIPASLAKFQKWSKRLRTLHRDYA
;
A
#
# COMPACT_ATOMS: atom_id res chain seq x y z
N ALA A 1 -14.91 6.88 -9.22
CA ALA A 1 -14.90 5.71 -8.32
C ALA A 1 -15.29 6.22 -6.95
N TYR A 2 -16.38 5.72 -6.38
CA TYR A 2 -16.71 6.04 -5.00
C TYR A 2 -15.75 5.24 -4.13
N GLU A 3 -14.85 5.91 -3.41
CA GLU A 3 -14.10 5.30 -2.32
C GLU A 3 -15.07 4.89 -1.21
N VAL A 4 -15.54 3.69 -1.29
CA VAL A 4 -16.24 3.10 -0.17
C VAL A 4 -15.14 2.61 0.78
N GLN A 5 -14.87 3.37 1.83
CA GLN A 5 -14.16 2.85 3.00
C GLN A 5 -15.07 1.76 3.60
N SER A 6 -15.04 0.60 2.95
CA SER A 6 -16.06 -0.43 3.08
C SER A 6 -16.15 -1.02 4.49
N LEU A 7 -15.06 -0.94 5.27
CA LEU A 7 -14.98 -1.56 6.60
C LEU A 7 -15.07 -0.56 7.77
N VAL A 8 -15.53 0.67 7.55
CA VAL A 8 -15.66 1.69 8.62
C VAL A 8 -16.88 1.42 9.49
N ASP A 9 -17.99 0.99 8.90
CA ASP A 9 -19.23 0.64 9.59
C ASP A 9 -19.40 -0.89 9.62
N ALA A 10 -18.97 -1.51 10.71
CA ALA A 10 -18.99 -2.95 10.89
C ALA A 10 -20.43 -3.53 10.86
N ALA A 11 -21.42 -2.83 11.45
CA ALA A 11 -22.80 -3.29 11.47
C ALA A 11 -23.41 -3.30 10.07
N ARG A 12 -23.19 -2.23 9.30
CA ARG A 12 -23.62 -2.13 7.91
C ARG A 12 -23.00 -3.21 7.04
N MET A 13 -21.71 -3.46 7.22
CA MET A 13 -20.99 -4.47 6.44
C MET A 13 -21.44 -5.89 6.76
N LYS A 14 -21.72 -6.21 8.05
CA LYS A 14 -22.32 -7.49 8.43
C LYS A 14 -23.68 -7.66 7.76
N ARG A 15 -24.54 -6.64 7.83
CA ARG A 15 -25.86 -6.71 7.20
C ARG A 15 -25.77 -6.88 5.70
N LEU A 16 -24.83 -6.19 5.04
CA LEU A 16 -24.57 -6.36 3.59
C LEU A 16 -24.14 -7.80 3.26
N ALA A 17 -23.23 -8.37 4.04
CA ALA A 17 -22.79 -9.75 3.84
C ALA A 17 -23.93 -10.77 4.04
N GLU A 18 -24.81 -10.55 5.01
CA GLU A 18 -26.03 -11.36 5.20
C GLU A 18 -26.95 -11.29 3.96
N LEU A 19 -27.23 -10.09 3.46
CA LEU A 19 -28.06 -9.90 2.26
C LEU A 19 -27.45 -10.55 1.03
N ILE A 20 -26.13 -10.48 0.84
CA ILE A 20 -25.42 -11.18 -0.25
C ILE A 20 -25.62 -12.69 -0.13
N ARG A 21 -25.53 -13.25 1.09
CA ARG A 21 -25.73 -14.66 1.36
C ARG A 21 -27.19 -15.08 1.12
N GLU A 22 -28.17 -14.32 1.64
CA GLU A 22 -29.60 -14.54 1.46
C GLU A 22 -30.00 -14.52 -0.02
N ALA A 23 -29.43 -13.59 -0.80
CA ALA A 23 -29.64 -13.48 -2.23
C ALA A 23 -28.93 -14.55 -3.07
N GLY A 24 -28.14 -15.44 -2.46
CA GLY A 24 -27.36 -16.47 -3.17
C GLY A 24 -26.28 -15.91 -4.11
N ILE A 25 -25.87 -14.67 -3.92
CA ILE A 25 -24.89 -14.01 -4.77
C ILE A 25 -23.49 -14.60 -4.50
N ARG A 26 -22.87 -15.15 -5.55
CA ARG A 26 -21.50 -15.68 -5.50
C ARG A 26 -20.57 -14.82 -6.36
N LYS A 27 -19.80 -13.97 -5.72
CA LYS A 27 -18.82 -13.08 -6.36
C LYS A 27 -17.53 -13.08 -5.53
N ARG A 28 -16.44 -12.65 -6.15
CA ARG A 28 -15.17 -12.39 -5.47
C ARG A 28 -15.07 -10.88 -5.24
N TYR A 29 -14.75 -10.50 -4.01
CA TYR A 29 -14.69 -9.09 -3.60
C TYR A 29 -13.28 -8.67 -3.27
N PHE A 30 -12.99 -7.42 -3.57
CA PHE A 30 -11.82 -6.68 -3.15
C PHE A 30 -12.31 -5.41 -2.46
N LEU A 31 -11.93 -5.19 -1.22
CA LEU A 31 -12.40 -4.08 -0.40
C LEU A 31 -11.23 -3.24 0.10
N TYR A 32 -11.51 -2.00 0.46
CA TYR A 32 -10.59 -1.13 1.18
C TYR A 32 -10.87 -1.21 2.67
N GLY A 33 -9.82 -1.29 3.49
CA GLY A 33 -9.94 -1.38 4.94
C GLY A 33 -8.86 -0.60 5.67
N ARG A 34 -9.25 -0.01 6.81
CA ARG A 34 -8.32 0.59 7.75
C ARG A 34 -7.76 -0.51 8.66
N SER A 35 -6.46 -0.44 8.98
CA SER A 35 -5.81 -1.41 9.85
C SER A 35 -6.43 -1.49 11.25
N ASP A 36 -6.78 -0.34 11.84
CA ASP A 36 -7.43 -0.27 13.15
C ASP A 36 -8.82 -0.90 13.17
N THR A 37 -9.60 -0.80 12.09
CA THR A 37 -10.91 -1.43 11.97
C THR A 37 -10.77 -2.94 11.79
N ILE A 38 -9.85 -3.39 10.95
CA ILE A 38 -9.56 -4.81 10.73
C ILE A 38 -9.12 -5.47 12.04
N ALA A 39 -8.20 -4.83 12.77
CA ALA A 39 -7.71 -5.34 14.06
C ALA A 39 -8.82 -5.49 15.10
N ARG A 40 -9.78 -4.55 15.12
CA ARG A 40 -10.89 -4.55 16.09
C ARG A 40 -12.05 -5.49 15.75
N HIS A 41 -12.21 -5.86 14.48
CA HIS A 41 -13.39 -6.60 14.00
C HIS A 41 -13.02 -7.84 13.17
N PRO A 42 -12.28 -8.81 13.71
CA PRO A 42 -11.94 -10.04 12.99
C PRO A 42 -13.18 -10.84 12.58
N ASP A 43 -14.22 -10.84 13.42
CA ASP A 43 -15.51 -11.48 13.16
C ASP A 43 -16.22 -10.92 11.92
N LEU A 44 -16.09 -9.62 11.65
CA LEU A 44 -16.59 -9.01 10.42
C LEU A 44 -15.88 -9.58 9.19
N LEU A 45 -14.54 -9.74 9.27
CA LEU A 45 -13.75 -10.24 8.17
C LEU A 45 -14.10 -11.71 7.86
N GLU A 46 -14.40 -12.53 8.87
CA GLU A 46 -14.90 -13.90 8.67
C GLU A 46 -16.20 -13.91 7.85
N VAL A 47 -17.20 -13.11 8.27
CA VAL A 47 -18.48 -13.02 7.57
C VAL A 47 -18.30 -12.54 6.13
N CYS A 48 -17.43 -11.55 5.91
CA CYS A 48 -17.12 -11.05 4.57
C CYS A 48 -16.39 -12.11 3.70
N ARG A 49 -15.43 -12.86 4.28
CA ARG A 49 -14.76 -13.99 3.62
C ARG A 49 -15.77 -15.04 3.15
N ASP A 50 -16.72 -15.41 3.99
CA ASP A 50 -17.71 -16.45 3.71
C ASP A 50 -18.64 -16.08 2.54
N VAL A 51 -18.81 -14.78 2.25
CA VAL A 51 -19.57 -14.31 1.10
C VAL A 51 -18.67 -13.93 -0.11
N GLY A 52 -17.35 -14.16 -0.01
CA GLY A 52 -16.42 -14.07 -1.15
C GLY A 52 -15.40 -12.94 -1.09
N LEU A 53 -15.12 -12.36 0.08
CA LEU A 53 -14.00 -11.43 0.25
C LEU A 53 -12.68 -12.19 0.07
N GLU A 54 -11.95 -11.86 -1.01
CA GLU A 54 -10.65 -12.50 -1.31
C GLU A 54 -9.46 -11.66 -0.91
N ARG A 55 -9.57 -10.35 -0.97
CA ARG A 55 -8.45 -9.42 -0.72
C ARG A 55 -8.94 -8.13 -0.09
N VAL A 56 -8.05 -7.52 0.68
CA VAL A 56 -8.26 -6.19 1.24
C VAL A 56 -7.06 -5.30 0.89
N PHE A 57 -7.35 -4.09 0.41
CA PHE A 57 -6.38 -3.00 0.35
C PHE A 57 -6.30 -2.37 1.74
N VAL A 58 -5.13 -2.39 2.34
CA VAL A 58 -4.92 -1.87 3.70
C VAL A 58 -3.88 -0.75 3.66
N GLY A 59 -4.30 0.43 4.07
CA GLY A 59 -3.37 1.52 4.32
C GLY A 59 -2.61 1.27 5.63
N LEU A 60 -1.41 0.71 5.54
CA LEU A 60 -0.49 0.59 6.69
C LEU A 60 0.31 1.87 6.90
N GLU A 61 0.49 2.64 5.86
CA GLU A 61 1.08 3.95 5.71
C GLU A 61 2.57 4.00 6.07
N PHE A 62 2.94 3.73 7.31
CA PHE A 62 4.32 3.84 7.79
C PHE A 62 4.74 2.65 8.63
N PHE A 63 6.01 2.63 9.01
CA PHE A 63 6.67 1.59 9.81
C PHE A 63 7.09 2.08 11.20
N ARG A 64 6.73 3.33 11.55
CA ARG A 64 6.94 3.96 12.87
C ARG A 64 5.69 4.67 13.35
N ASP A 65 5.42 4.61 14.64
CA ASP A 65 4.26 5.31 15.24
C ASP A 65 4.37 6.84 15.10
N SER A 66 5.59 7.41 15.18
CA SER A 66 5.82 8.85 14.98
C SER A 66 5.31 9.34 13.62
N ASP A 67 5.49 8.56 12.55
CA ASP A 67 5.05 8.92 11.22
C ASP A 67 3.53 8.75 11.06
N LEU A 68 2.92 7.77 11.74
CA LEU A 68 1.46 7.61 11.79
C LEU A 68 0.78 8.77 12.51
N VAL A 69 1.40 9.28 13.57
CA VAL A 69 0.94 10.49 14.29
C VAL A 69 1.04 11.71 13.37
N PHE A 70 2.13 11.86 12.61
CA PHE A 70 2.32 12.98 11.68
C PHE A 70 1.16 13.12 10.67
N ILE A 71 0.63 12.01 10.14
CA ILE A 71 -0.51 12.03 9.20
C ILE A 71 -1.88 11.94 9.90
N ASN A 72 -1.93 12.07 11.21
CA ASN A 72 -3.16 11.94 12.01
C ASN A 72 -3.98 10.68 11.68
N LYS A 73 -3.29 9.53 11.44
CA LYS A 73 -3.93 8.27 11.01
C LYS A 73 -4.88 7.69 12.06
N GLY A 74 -4.65 7.98 13.34
CA GLY A 74 -5.41 7.40 14.44
C GLY A 74 -5.23 5.87 14.55
N SER A 75 -4.10 5.34 14.09
CA SER A 75 -3.70 3.94 14.18
C SER A 75 -2.27 3.83 14.70
N THR A 76 -1.84 2.61 15.05
CA THR A 76 -0.51 2.28 15.55
C THR A 76 0.14 1.18 14.75
N ILE A 77 1.45 0.99 14.89
CA ILE A 77 2.16 -0.15 14.29
C ILE A 77 1.60 -1.48 14.83
N ASP A 78 1.21 -1.54 16.10
CA ASP A 78 0.57 -2.74 16.66
C ASP A 78 -0.76 -3.06 15.98
N ASN A 79 -1.59 -2.05 15.72
CA ASN A 79 -2.83 -2.23 14.94
C ASN A 79 -2.52 -2.74 13.51
N ASN A 80 -1.49 -2.22 12.88
CA ASN A 80 -1.05 -2.68 11.57
C ASN A 80 -0.64 -4.16 11.60
N LEU A 81 0.17 -4.56 12.58
CA LEU A 81 0.60 -5.95 12.74
C LEU A 81 -0.57 -6.88 13.05
N GLN A 82 -1.49 -6.45 13.91
CA GLN A 82 -2.69 -7.23 14.23
C GLN A 82 -3.61 -7.38 13.01
N ALA A 83 -3.83 -6.32 12.25
CA ALA A 83 -4.62 -6.38 11.03
C ALA A 83 -4.05 -7.36 10.00
N VAL A 84 -2.72 -7.34 9.82
CA VAL A 84 -2.03 -8.27 8.94
C VAL A 84 -2.23 -9.72 9.41
N ARG A 85 -2.07 -10.01 10.71
CA ARG A 85 -2.30 -11.35 11.29
C ARG A 85 -3.73 -11.82 11.06
N VAL A 86 -4.73 -10.99 11.37
CA VAL A 86 -6.15 -11.32 11.16
C VAL A 86 -6.42 -11.73 9.72
N LEU A 87 -5.93 -10.95 8.76
CA LEU A 87 -6.12 -11.26 7.34
C LEU A 87 -5.40 -12.53 6.90
N GLN A 88 -4.17 -12.76 7.41
CA GLN A 88 -3.39 -13.98 7.12
C GLN A 88 -4.08 -15.22 7.69
N ASP A 89 -4.53 -15.18 8.95
CA ASP A 89 -5.21 -16.28 9.62
C ASP A 89 -6.53 -16.66 8.91
N LEU A 90 -7.23 -15.67 8.37
CA LEU A 90 -8.45 -15.86 7.57
C LEU A 90 -8.18 -16.27 6.12
N GLY A 91 -6.94 -16.31 5.67
CA GLY A 91 -6.58 -16.57 4.27
C GLY A 91 -7.00 -15.48 3.29
N ILE A 92 -7.27 -14.26 3.78
CA ILE A 92 -7.62 -13.09 2.96
C ILE A 92 -6.35 -12.44 2.44
N GLY A 93 -6.26 -12.23 1.14
CA GLY A 93 -5.10 -11.61 0.50
C GLY A 93 -4.93 -10.15 0.92
N ILE A 94 -3.69 -9.75 1.16
CA ILE A 94 -3.36 -8.38 1.59
C ILE A 94 -2.73 -7.63 0.42
N TYR A 95 -3.25 -6.44 0.14
CA TYR A 95 -2.64 -5.41 -0.68
C TYR A 95 -2.27 -4.25 0.26
N ALA A 96 -1.03 -4.24 0.75
CA ALA A 96 -0.59 -3.20 1.68
C ALA A 96 -0.18 -1.94 0.92
N SER A 97 -0.57 -0.78 1.44
CA SER A 97 -0.14 0.53 0.95
C SER A 97 0.71 1.23 2.00
N PHE A 98 1.80 1.82 1.55
CA PHE A 98 2.75 2.58 2.35
C PHE A 98 3.04 3.92 1.72
N ILE A 99 3.45 4.88 2.57
CA ILE A 99 3.92 6.20 2.17
C ILE A 99 5.42 6.28 2.37
N VAL A 100 6.11 6.82 1.38
CA VAL A 100 7.55 7.12 1.41
C VAL A 100 7.70 8.62 1.54
N ARG A 101 8.37 9.07 2.58
CA ARG A 101 8.60 10.50 2.80
C ARG A 101 9.84 10.98 2.04
N PRO A 102 9.82 12.17 1.44
CA PRO A 102 10.98 12.76 0.78
C PRO A 102 12.19 12.92 1.71
N GLU A 103 11.96 13.10 3.02
CA GLU A 103 12.99 13.27 4.03
C GLU A 103 13.68 11.97 4.45
N PHE A 104 13.28 10.81 3.96
CA PHE A 104 13.87 9.53 4.34
C PHE A 104 15.35 9.48 3.98
N THR A 105 16.14 9.04 4.95
CA THR A 105 17.56 8.72 4.82
C THR A 105 17.76 7.28 4.31
N GLU A 106 18.98 6.89 3.99
CA GLU A 106 19.27 5.48 3.66
C GLU A 106 18.93 4.52 4.79
N GLU A 107 19.13 4.96 6.05
CA GLU A 107 18.79 4.18 7.23
C GLU A 107 17.28 3.98 7.37
N ASP A 108 16.48 5.04 7.14
CA ASP A 108 15.02 4.96 7.12
C ASP A 108 14.54 3.95 6.06
N PHE A 109 15.07 4.01 4.85
CA PHE A 109 14.77 3.03 3.82
C PHE A 109 15.20 1.61 4.19
N ALA A 110 16.33 1.44 4.89
CA ALA A 110 16.79 0.13 5.35
C ALA A 110 15.87 -0.44 6.43
N GLU A 111 15.45 0.38 7.39
CA GLU A 111 14.50 0.02 8.44
C GLU A 111 13.14 -0.33 7.83
N PHE A 112 12.66 0.47 6.91
CA PHE A 112 11.40 0.22 6.19
C PHE A 112 11.42 -1.14 5.48
N ARG A 113 12.51 -1.47 4.79
CA ARG A 113 12.67 -2.79 4.16
C ARG A 113 12.66 -3.93 5.19
N ARG A 114 13.29 -3.73 6.36
CA ARG A 114 13.27 -4.73 7.46
C ARG A 114 11.85 -4.94 7.97
N TYR A 115 11.11 -3.85 8.21
CA TYR A 115 9.71 -3.91 8.63
C TYR A 115 8.83 -4.66 7.60
N CYS A 116 8.88 -4.29 6.33
CA CYS A 116 8.09 -4.96 5.29
C CYS A 116 8.39 -6.47 5.19
N ARG A 117 9.65 -6.88 5.41
CA ARG A 117 10.01 -8.31 5.43
C ARG A 117 9.48 -9.03 6.66
N SER A 118 9.43 -8.37 7.82
CA SER A 118 8.97 -8.98 9.07
C SER A 118 7.48 -9.32 9.05
N ILE A 119 6.68 -8.60 8.28
CA ILE A 119 5.22 -8.79 8.18
C ILE A 119 4.78 -9.70 7.02
N ASP A 120 5.73 -10.25 6.27
CA ASP A 120 5.52 -11.26 5.22
C ASP A 120 4.39 -10.93 4.22
N LEU A 121 4.42 -9.74 3.66
CA LEU A 121 3.41 -9.29 2.70
C LEU A 121 3.56 -9.98 1.34
N SER A 122 2.42 -10.35 0.74
CA SER A 122 2.38 -10.88 -0.62
C SER A 122 2.50 -9.79 -1.67
N PHE A 123 1.99 -8.60 -1.38
CA PHE A 123 2.05 -7.43 -2.25
C PHE A 123 2.05 -6.16 -1.42
N ALA A 124 2.91 -5.21 -1.81
CA ALA A 124 2.98 -3.88 -1.23
C ALA A 124 3.11 -2.83 -2.34
N SER A 125 2.41 -1.70 -2.18
CA SER A 125 2.64 -0.49 -2.95
C SER A 125 3.26 0.58 -2.06
N PHE A 126 4.10 1.38 -2.66
CA PHE A 126 4.78 2.49 -2.00
C PHE A 126 4.44 3.76 -2.78
N ALA A 127 3.77 4.70 -2.13
CA ALA A 127 3.45 6.00 -2.70
C ALA A 127 4.41 7.03 -2.10
N VAL A 128 4.99 7.89 -2.92
CA VAL A 128 5.75 9.05 -2.41
C VAL A 128 4.75 10.05 -1.85
N LEU A 129 5.03 10.61 -0.67
CA LEU A 129 4.20 11.63 -0.05
C LEU A 129 4.04 12.82 -1.01
N THR A 130 2.82 13.00 -1.48
CA THR A 130 2.47 14.02 -2.48
C THR A 130 1.42 14.94 -1.87
N PRO A 131 1.76 16.20 -1.56
CA PRO A 131 0.79 17.21 -1.13
C PRO A 131 -0.11 17.55 -2.31
N LEU A 132 -1.40 17.21 -2.22
CA LEU A 132 -2.35 17.47 -3.30
C LEU A 132 -2.95 18.87 -3.17
N PRO A 133 -3.13 19.61 -4.26
CA PRO A 133 -3.82 20.91 -4.24
C PRO A 133 -5.17 20.83 -3.52
N GLY A 134 -5.42 21.78 -2.61
CA GLY A 134 -6.63 21.85 -1.79
C GLY A 134 -6.59 20.99 -0.52
N THR A 135 -5.42 20.52 -0.12
CA THR A 135 -5.19 19.89 1.20
C THR A 135 -4.36 20.81 2.09
N ASP A 136 -4.55 20.70 3.41
CA ASP A 136 -3.79 21.48 4.40
C ASP A 136 -2.27 21.28 4.20
N LEU A 137 -1.84 20.05 3.92
CA LEU A 137 -0.43 19.75 3.65
C LEU A 137 0.11 20.52 2.44
N TYR A 138 -0.70 20.68 1.38
CA TYR A 138 -0.28 21.45 0.21
C TYR A 138 -0.04 22.92 0.58
N ASP A 139 -0.98 23.51 1.32
CA ASP A 139 -0.91 24.91 1.74
C ASP A 139 0.30 25.17 2.67
N GLU A 140 0.64 24.19 3.53
CA GLU A 140 1.81 24.24 4.42
C GLU A 140 3.16 24.18 3.70
N VAL A 141 3.23 23.51 2.55
CA VAL A 141 4.50 23.23 1.85
C VAL A 141 4.58 23.81 0.44
N GLU A 142 3.61 24.63 0.03
CA GLU A 142 3.52 25.17 -1.35
C GLU A 142 4.80 25.87 -1.79
N ASP A 143 5.42 26.63 -0.87
CA ASP A 143 6.67 27.35 -1.14
C ASP A 143 7.89 26.45 -1.32
N GLN A 144 7.79 25.17 -0.93
CA GLN A 144 8.86 24.18 -1.02
C GLN A 144 8.73 23.28 -2.26
N LEU A 145 7.66 23.43 -3.03
CA LEU A 145 7.42 22.57 -4.20
C LEU A 145 8.52 22.72 -5.26
N LEU A 146 9.09 21.60 -5.69
CA LEU A 146 10.06 21.54 -6.79
C LEU A 146 9.40 21.84 -8.14
N THR A 147 8.13 21.47 -8.28
CA THR A 147 7.34 21.68 -9.49
C THR A 147 5.86 21.78 -9.15
N ARG A 148 5.10 22.48 -10.00
CA ARG A 148 3.62 22.53 -9.95
C ARG A 148 2.97 21.85 -11.17
N GLU A 149 3.77 21.16 -11.98
CA GLU A 149 3.28 20.40 -13.13
C GLU A 149 2.38 19.25 -12.67
N PRO A 150 1.10 19.17 -13.12
CA PRO A 150 0.14 18.18 -12.63
C PRO A 150 0.59 16.72 -12.80
N GLU A 151 1.38 16.41 -13.81
CA GLU A 151 1.91 15.08 -14.08
C GLU A 151 2.86 14.54 -13.02
N PHE A 152 3.46 15.41 -12.19
CA PHE A 152 4.32 14.99 -11.08
C PHE A 152 3.55 14.67 -9.81
N PHE A 153 2.24 14.96 -9.74
CA PHE A 153 1.39 14.63 -8.59
C PHE A 153 0.79 13.21 -8.70
N ASP A 154 1.60 12.24 -9.08
CA ASP A 154 1.22 10.86 -9.43
C ASP A 154 1.52 9.84 -8.33
N PHE A 155 1.92 10.29 -7.12
CA PHE A 155 2.33 9.46 -5.99
C PHE A 155 3.60 8.61 -6.22
N ILE A 156 4.31 8.84 -7.31
CA ILE A 156 5.56 8.17 -7.68
C ILE A 156 6.70 9.19 -7.74
N HIS A 157 6.45 10.34 -8.37
CA HIS A 157 7.37 11.46 -8.34
C HIS A 157 7.32 12.19 -6.99
N THR A 158 8.47 12.68 -6.52
CA THR A 158 8.48 13.62 -5.39
C THR A 158 8.30 15.04 -5.91
N VAL A 159 7.35 15.77 -5.36
CA VAL A 159 7.21 17.21 -5.63
C VAL A 159 7.85 18.06 -4.53
N LEU A 160 8.47 17.40 -3.54
CA LEU A 160 9.18 18.05 -2.43
C LEU A 160 10.67 17.71 -2.47
N PRO A 161 11.54 18.58 -1.93
CA PRO A 161 12.97 18.30 -1.81
C PRO A 161 13.23 17.00 -1.02
N THR A 162 14.14 16.18 -1.53
CA THR A 162 14.54 14.94 -0.87
C THR A 162 15.76 15.16 0.03
N LYS A 163 15.82 14.39 1.14
CA LYS A 163 17.00 14.39 2.03
C LYS A 163 18.23 13.81 1.35
N LEU A 164 18.03 12.76 0.58
CA LEU A 164 19.07 12.16 -0.27
C LEU A 164 19.17 12.90 -1.60
N PRO A 165 20.33 12.85 -2.30
CA PRO A 165 20.36 13.17 -3.71
C PRO A 165 19.27 12.42 -4.45
N LEU A 166 18.62 13.05 -5.42
CA LEU A 166 17.41 12.53 -6.07
C LEU A 166 17.64 11.15 -6.72
N GLU A 167 18.82 10.92 -7.30
CA GLU A 167 19.21 9.61 -7.84
C GLU A 167 19.26 8.53 -6.75
N ASP A 168 19.86 8.84 -5.60
CA ASP A 168 19.96 7.91 -4.47
C ASP A 168 18.59 7.64 -3.86
N PHE A 169 17.72 8.65 -3.74
CA PHE A 169 16.34 8.50 -3.31
C PHE A 169 15.60 7.47 -4.17
N TYR A 170 15.65 7.62 -5.51
CA TYR A 170 14.98 6.69 -6.41
C TYR A 170 15.63 5.32 -6.49
N GLU A 171 16.93 5.19 -6.24
CA GLU A 171 17.57 3.88 -6.06
C GLU A 171 17.05 3.18 -4.79
N GLN A 172 16.91 3.90 -3.66
CA GLN A 172 16.33 3.34 -2.43
C GLN A 172 14.84 3.01 -2.61
N TYR A 173 14.09 3.87 -3.29
CA TYR A 173 12.68 3.65 -3.63
C TYR A 173 12.50 2.39 -4.50
N PHE A 174 13.32 2.21 -5.53
CA PHE A 174 13.36 0.98 -6.32
C PHE A 174 13.64 -0.26 -5.47
N ARG A 175 14.55 -0.15 -4.49
CA ARG A 175 14.86 -1.26 -3.56
C ARG A 175 13.70 -1.65 -2.67
N LEU A 176 12.76 -0.75 -2.36
CA LEU A 176 11.54 -1.12 -1.66
C LEU A 176 10.75 -2.17 -2.46
N TYR A 177 10.55 -1.97 -3.75
CA TYR A 177 9.82 -2.92 -4.60
C TYR A 177 10.56 -4.23 -4.84
N THR A 178 11.88 -4.21 -4.92
CA THR A 178 12.67 -5.39 -5.31
C THR A 178 13.23 -6.18 -4.15
N LYS A 179 13.29 -5.62 -2.95
CA LYS A 179 13.94 -6.23 -1.78
C LYS A 179 13.01 -6.47 -0.59
N THR A 180 11.73 -6.09 -0.68
CA THR A 180 10.76 -6.31 0.42
C THR A 180 9.90 -7.55 0.23
N ILE A 181 9.61 -7.93 -1.01
CA ILE A 181 8.73 -9.07 -1.29
C ILE A 181 9.56 -10.37 -1.22
N PRO A 182 9.19 -11.32 -0.34
CA PRO A 182 9.85 -12.61 -0.26
C PRO A 182 9.72 -13.38 -1.59
N LEU A 183 10.79 -14.08 -2.00
CA LEU A 183 10.81 -14.88 -3.24
C LEU A 183 9.67 -15.91 -3.27
N LYS A 184 9.36 -16.54 -2.12
CA LYS A 184 8.22 -17.48 -2.01
C LYS A 184 6.91 -16.85 -2.47
N ASN A 185 6.67 -15.58 -2.15
CA ASN A 185 5.46 -14.87 -2.51
C ASN A 185 5.43 -14.49 -3.99
N VAL A 186 6.59 -14.22 -4.58
CA VAL A 186 6.74 -14.05 -6.03
C VAL A 186 6.35 -15.34 -6.75
N PHE A 187 6.85 -16.49 -6.30
CA PHE A 187 6.49 -17.79 -6.87
C PHE A 187 5.01 -18.12 -6.72
N THR A 188 4.43 -17.88 -5.54
CA THR A 188 2.98 -18.06 -5.29
C THR A 188 2.14 -17.17 -6.20
N PHE A 189 2.57 -15.94 -6.42
CA PHE A 189 1.92 -15.03 -7.34
C PHE A 189 2.03 -15.52 -8.79
N MET A 190 3.23 -15.93 -9.21
CA MET A 190 3.49 -16.45 -10.56
C MET A 190 2.70 -17.74 -10.85
N ALA A 191 2.52 -18.61 -9.87
CA ALA A 191 1.75 -19.84 -10.02
C ALA A 191 0.25 -19.60 -10.35
N LYS A 192 -0.27 -18.39 -10.11
CA LYS A 192 -1.63 -18.00 -10.49
C LYS A 192 -1.77 -17.57 -11.95
N TYR A 193 -0.65 -17.38 -12.66
CA TYR A 193 -0.64 -17.01 -14.08
C TYR A 193 -0.44 -18.26 -14.96
N ARG A 194 -0.97 -18.20 -16.18
CA ARG A 194 -0.64 -19.21 -17.17
C ARG A 194 0.85 -19.13 -17.50
N LEU A 195 1.53 -20.26 -17.59
CA LEU A 195 2.98 -20.31 -17.86
C LEU A 195 3.39 -19.44 -19.07
N ARG A 196 2.55 -19.41 -20.12
CA ARG A 196 2.77 -18.60 -21.31
C ARG A 196 2.81 -17.08 -21.07
N ASP A 197 2.15 -16.59 -20.01
CA ASP A 197 2.02 -15.16 -19.72
C ASP A 197 3.14 -14.65 -18.81
N ILE A 198 3.91 -15.56 -18.21
CA ILE A 198 5.01 -15.26 -17.28
C ILE A 198 6.12 -14.42 -17.94
N PRO A 199 6.64 -14.77 -19.14
CA PRO A 199 7.71 -13.96 -19.76
C PRO A 199 7.29 -12.52 -20.04
N ALA A 200 6.06 -12.31 -20.51
CA ALA A 200 5.53 -10.98 -20.78
C ALA A 200 5.35 -10.16 -19.48
N SER A 201 4.90 -10.81 -18.40
CA SER A 201 4.76 -10.18 -17.09
C SER A 201 6.11 -9.78 -16.48
N LEU A 202 7.11 -10.66 -16.61
CA LEU A 202 8.48 -10.38 -16.17
C LEU A 202 9.10 -9.21 -16.97
N ALA A 203 8.92 -9.20 -18.29
CA ALA A 203 9.42 -8.11 -19.14
C ALA A 203 8.77 -6.75 -18.76
N LYS A 204 7.45 -6.74 -18.50
CA LYS A 204 6.75 -5.55 -18.00
C LYS A 204 7.29 -5.09 -16.66
N PHE A 205 7.49 -6.02 -15.73
CA PHE A 205 8.06 -5.71 -14.41
C PHE A 205 9.48 -5.15 -14.53
N GLN A 206 10.33 -5.75 -15.36
CA GLN A 206 11.69 -5.26 -15.60
C GLN A 206 11.70 -3.85 -16.21
N LYS A 207 10.83 -3.60 -17.20
CA LYS A 207 10.68 -2.27 -17.81
C LYS A 207 10.23 -1.24 -16.77
N TRP A 208 9.22 -1.57 -15.99
CA TRP A 208 8.68 -0.71 -14.94
C TRP A 208 9.72 -0.45 -13.84
N SER A 209 10.39 -1.50 -13.35
CA SER A 209 11.40 -1.35 -12.30
C SER A 209 12.61 -0.54 -12.75
N LYS A 210 13.05 -0.70 -14.01
CA LYS A 210 14.09 0.16 -14.61
C LYS A 210 13.63 1.63 -14.65
N ARG A 211 12.36 1.88 -14.97
CA ARG A 211 11.80 3.23 -15.00
C ARG A 211 11.85 3.88 -13.61
N LEU A 212 11.48 3.15 -12.55
CA LEU A 212 11.55 3.65 -11.17
C LEU A 212 12.94 4.16 -10.80
N ARG A 213 14.01 3.48 -11.22
CA ARG A 213 15.39 3.90 -10.96
C ARG A 213 15.79 5.17 -11.69
N THR A 214 15.13 5.51 -12.78
CA THR A 214 15.49 6.62 -13.66
C THR A 214 14.55 7.82 -13.55
N LEU A 215 13.61 7.81 -12.60
CA LEU A 215 12.64 8.90 -12.39
C LEU A 215 13.32 10.25 -12.09
N HIS A 216 14.51 10.24 -11.45
CA HIS A 216 15.29 11.45 -11.21
C HIS A 216 15.61 12.24 -12.49
N ARG A 217 15.56 11.60 -13.67
CA ARG A 217 15.85 12.25 -14.97
C ARG A 217 14.69 13.07 -15.50
N ASP A 218 13.50 12.91 -14.93
CA ASP A 218 12.31 13.65 -15.35
C ASP A 218 12.33 15.10 -14.84
N TYR A 219 13.24 15.41 -13.91
CA TYR A 219 13.41 16.75 -13.34
C TYR A 219 14.51 17.57 -14.02
N ALA A 220 15.12 17.04 -15.10
CA ALA A 220 16.23 17.68 -15.83
C ALA A 220 15.73 18.58 -16.97
#